data_c82bf9ba2905f8216db1b6e271542aec
#
_entry.id   c82bf9ba2905f8216db1b6e271542aec
#
_cell.length_a   1.000
_cell.length_b   1.000
_cell.length_c   1.000
_cell.angle_alpha   90.00
_cell.angle_beta   90.00
_cell.angle_gamma   90.00
#
_symmetry.space_group_name_H-M   'P 1'
#
loop_
_entity.id
_entity.type
_entity.pdbx_description
1 polymer ?
#
loop_
_entity_poly.entity_id
_entity_poly.type
_entity_poly.pdbx_seq_one_letter_code
_entity_poly.pdbx_strand_id
1 'polypeptide(L)'
;RVVMPAYRAIEAGYPGVEGMPLQLNVPTGSGVVQAGAFEGRLPGSDVPVYFIAQQSLFNRENIYGYRDDAYRFAFFSRAAFTLTESIGWQPDLLHAHDWHAAPAVVWLHTAGQANPRYHGVGSVFTIHNLAHQGRTSWDIFNYLQLYTHSLTEEAYGEVNFMARGIYHANIINTVSPSYAREIMTPDGGARLDSLLRYRQRDLHGILNGIDYSDWNPATDKRLAQPFDKATLEERAENRRALQSTIGLPQIPNIPILAMVSRLDWQKGLDIMGHPLHLLMNGISGPAQFVVLGTGNPEYENMFARLANYHRNKMAAYIGYHAGLAPLIYAGSDMFLMPSRFEPCGLGQMIAMRYGSVPIVRATGGLADTVQDGVTGFTFYDYNAGALWDAIQRATYIYNVDKNSWRQIQLNGMNTDFSWQRSALGYQQLYDWAIAQKRFG
;
A
#
# COMPACT_ATOMS: atom_id res chain seq x y z
N ARG A 1 1.96 -18.33 10.21
CA ARG A 1 0.93 -17.74 11.10
C ARG A 1 0.96 -16.22 10.97
N VAL A 2 -0.19 -15.56 11.13
CA VAL A 2 -0.33 -14.10 11.14
C VAL A 2 -0.69 -13.66 12.54
N VAL A 3 -0.13 -12.53 12.99
CA VAL A 3 -0.51 -11.89 14.26
C VAL A 3 -0.82 -10.43 13.97
N MET A 4 -1.96 -9.95 14.45
CA MET A 4 -2.37 -8.54 14.28
C MET A 4 -3.19 -8.05 15.49
N PRO A 5 -3.28 -6.74 15.71
CA PRO A 5 -4.16 -6.22 16.75
C PRO A 5 -5.63 -6.50 16.44
N ALA A 6 -6.43 -6.82 17.46
CA ALA A 6 -7.87 -6.87 17.37
C ALA A 6 -8.44 -5.45 17.33
N TYR A 7 -8.41 -4.83 16.15
CA TYR A 7 -9.00 -3.51 15.94
C TYR A 7 -10.54 -3.58 16.06
N ARG A 8 -11.17 -2.48 16.39
CA ARG A 8 -12.63 -2.37 16.59
C ARG A 8 -13.44 -3.02 15.45
N ALA A 9 -12.99 -2.87 14.20
CA ALA A 9 -13.66 -3.48 13.05
C ALA A 9 -13.61 -5.01 13.06
N ILE A 10 -12.60 -5.61 13.70
CA ILE A 10 -12.44 -7.06 13.85
C ILE A 10 -13.27 -7.57 15.00
N GLU A 11 -13.30 -6.87 16.15
CA GLU A 11 -14.13 -7.24 17.30
C GLU A 11 -15.64 -7.21 16.96
N ALA A 12 -16.06 -6.36 16.01
CA ALA A 12 -17.44 -6.27 15.53
C ALA A 12 -17.91 -7.47 14.68
N GLY A 13 -17.03 -8.41 14.34
CA GLY A 13 -17.39 -9.65 13.65
C GLY A 13 -16.44 -10.07 12.52
N TYR A 14 -15.24 -10.54 12.88
CA TYR A 14 -14.40 -11.24 11.89
C TYR A 14 -14.93 -12.67 11.70
N PRO A 15 -15.27 -13.08 10.46
CA PRO A 15 -15.75 -14.44 10.22
C PRO A 15 -14.71 -15.49 10.66
N GLY A 16 -15.14 -16.47 11.47
CA GLY A 16 -14.27 -17.55 11.92
C GLY A 16 -13.50 -17.29 13.22
N VAL A 17 -13.72 -16.17 13.92
CA VAL A 17 -13.26 -15.98 15.30
C VAL A 17 -14.34 -16.51 16.23
N GLU A 18 -14.10 -17.67 16.82
CA GLU A 18 -15.01 -18.32 17.75
C GLU A 18 -14.33 -18.57 19.11
N GLY A 19 -15.12 -18.54 20.18
CA GLY A 19 -14.69 -18.93 21.52
C GLY A 19 -14.11 -17.82 22.39
N MET A 20 -13.63 -18.24 23.58
CA MET A 20 -12.99 -17.34 24.54
C MET A 20 -11.53 -17.06 24.14
N PRO A 21 -11.03 -15.83 24.34
CA PRO A 21 -9.64 -15.51 24.03
C PRO A 21 -8.67 -16.26 24.95
N LEU A 22 -7.55 -16.72 24.39
CA LEU A 22 -6.40 -17.13 25.18
C LEU A 22 -5.90 -15.95 26.00
N GLN A 23 -5.74 -16.14 27.31
CA GLN A 23 -5.24 -15.09 28.20
C GLN A 23 -3.72 -14.95 28.08
N LEU A 24 -3.24 -13.73 27.84
CA LEU A 24 -1.84 -13.39 27.75
C LEU A 24 -1.45 -12.45 28.90
N ASN A 25 -0.37 -12.78 29.58
CA ASN A 25 0.27 -11.93 30.59
C ASN A 25 1.52 -11.29 29.96
N VAL A 26 1.37 -10.09 29.39
CA VAL A 26 2.42 -9.42 28.63
C VAL A 26 3.31 -8.59 29.56
N PRO A 27 4.60 -8.93 29.73
CA PRO A 27 5.51 -8.15 30.57
C PRO A 27 5.88 -6.84 29.89
N THR A 28 5.78 -5.75 30.66
CA THR A 28 6.20 -4.39 30.27
C THR A 28 6.98 -3.74 31.43
N GLY A 29 7.67 -2.64 31.16
CA GLY A 29 8.34 -1.88 32.21
C GLY A 29 7.39 -1.26 33.25
N SER A 30 6.11 -1.19 32.96
CA SER A 30 5.07 -0.76 33.90
C SER A 30 4.41 -1.93 34.66
N GLY A 31 4.93 -3.14 34.52
CA GLY A 31 4.39 -4.37 35.09
C GLY A 31 3.74 -5.27 34.03
N VAL A 32 3.00 -6.28 34.50
CA VAL A 32 2.31 -7.22 33.60
C VAL A 32 0.97 -6.63 33.17
N VAL A 33 0.78 -6.54 31.86
CA VAL A 33 -0.50 -6.09 31.26
C VAL A 33 -1.23 -7.29 30.66
N GLN A 34 -2.49 -7.46 31.03
CA GLN A 34 -3.31 -8.55 30.51
C GLN A 34 -3.87 -8.22 29.13
N ALA A 35 -3.86 -9.20 28.24
CA ALA A 35 -4.48 -9.17 26.93
C ALA A 35 -5.15 -10.51 26.60
N GLY A 36 -5.99 -10.51 25.57
CA GLY A 36 -6.55 -11.73 25.00
C GLY A 36 -5.94 -11.99 23.61
N ALA A 37 -5.92 -13.25 23.18
CA ALA A 37 -5.64 -13.59 21.79
C ALA A 37 -6.78 -14.47 21.25
N PHE A 38 -7.45 -14.01 20.20
CA PHE A 38 -8.42 -14.78 19.45
C PHE A 38 -7.73 -15.46 18.28
N GLU A 39 -8.09 -16.70 18.01
CA GLU A 39 -7.64 -17.41 16.81
C GLU A 39 -8.71 -17.36 15.72
N GLY A 40 -8.30 -17.11 14.50
CA GLY A 40 -9.10 -17.19 13.29
C GLY A 40 -8.27 -17.73 12.13
N ARG A 41 -8.78 -17.64 10.91
CA ARG A 41 -8.08 -18.06 9.69
C ARG A 41 -8.13 -16.98 8.64
N LEU A 42 -7.10 -16.87 7.79
CA LEU A 42 -7.19 -16.01 6.61
C LEU A 42 -8.33 -16.50 5.70
N PRO A 43 -9.16 -15.60 5.16
CA PRO A 43 -10.22 -15.98 4.23
C PRO A 43 -9.67 -16.80 3.05
N GLY A 44 -10.30 -17.94 2.76
CA GLY A 44 -9.88 -18.84 1.68
C GLY A 44 -8.56 -19.60 1.93
N SER A 45 -8.08 -19.66 3.19
CA SER A 45 -6.82 -20.29 3.55
C SER A 45 -6.90 -20.98 4.91
N ASP A 46 -6.03 -21.96 5.13
CA ASP A 46 -5.83 -22.62 6.43
C ASP A 46 -4.80 -21.91 7.34
N VAL A 47 -4.27 -20.76 6.91
CA VAL A 47 -3.28 -20.00 7.68
C VAL A 47 -3.92 -19.42 8.96
N PRO A 48 -3.44 -19.80 10.16
CA PRO A 48 -3.95 -19.24 11.40
C PRO A 48 -3.63 -17.76 11.53
N VAL A 49 -4.63 -16.99 11.98
CA VAL A 49 -4.49 -15.56 12.32
C VAL A 49 -4.82 -15.39 13.79
N TYR A 50 -3.95 -14.71 14.52
CA TYR A 50 -4.15 -14.39 15.94
C TYR A 50 -4.39 -12.89 16.10
N PHE A 51 -5.49 -12.53 16.72
CA PHE A 51 -5.90 -11.17 17.02
C PHE A 51 -5.61 -10.84 18.48
N ILE A 52 -4.63 -9.96 18.73
CA ILE A 52 -4.29 -9.53 20.09
C ILE A 52 -5.27 -8.45 20.53
N ALA A 53 -6.11 -8.80 21.51
CA ALA A 53 -7.12 -7.92 22.06
C ALA A 53 -6.65 -7.29 23.38
N GLN A 54 -6.64 -5.97 23.41
CA GLN A 54 -6.50 -5.15 24.61
C GLN A 54 -7.36 -3.91 24.42
N GLN A 55 -8.45 -3.85 25.17
CA GLN A 55 -9.56 -2.90 24.96
C GLN A 55 -9.09 -1.44 24.83
N SER A 56 -8.29 -0.96 25.78
CA SER A 56 -7.85 0.44 25.79
C SER A 56 -6.86 0.79 24.67
N LEU A 57 -6.15 -0.20 24.12
CA LEU A 57 -5.15 0.00 23.08
C LEU A 57 -5.71 -0.13 21.67
N PHE A 58 -6.58 -1.13 21.41
CA PHE A 58 -6.95 -1.50 20.05
C PHE A 58 -8.42 -1.30 19.67
N ASN A 59 -9.35 -1.29 20.66
CA ASN A 59 -10.76 -0.98 20.38
C ASN A 59 -10.99 0.53 20.28
N ARG A 60 -10.44 1.14 19.24
CA ARG A 60 -10.52 2.59 18.96
C ARG A 60 -11.12 2.86 17.59
N GLU A 61 -11.59 4.08 17.37
CA GLU A 61 -12.23 4.50 16.13
C GLU A 61 -11.28 4.38 14.93
N ASN A 62 -10.04 4.88 15.08
CA ASN A 62 -9.02 4.82 14.06
C ASN A 62 -7.98 3.74 14.40
N ILE A 63 -7.37 3.18 13.36
CA ILE A 63 -6.30 2.18 13.50
C ILE A 63 -5.04 2.82 14.10
N TYR A 64 -4.70 4.04 13.70
CA TYR A 64 -3.53 4.82 14.16
C TYR A 64 -3.84 6.33 14.12
N GLY A 65 -2.86 7.16 14.53
CA GLY A 65 -2.97 8.62 14.62
C GLY A 65 -3.18 9.11 16.05
N TYR A 66 -2.93 8.25 17.03
CA TYR A 66 -3.01 8.60 18.46
C TYR A 66 -1.63 8.93 19.04
N ARG A 67 -1.60 9.79 20.05
CA ARG A 67 -0.36 10.20 20.73
C ARG A 67 0.40 9.02 21.37
N ASP A 68 -0.31 7.96 21.73
CA ASP A 68 0.22 6.75 22.36
C ASP A 68 0.47 5.60 21.39
N ASP A 69 0.45 5.83 20.08
CA ASP A 69 0.65 4.79 19.08
C ASP A 69 1.95 4.01 19.27
N ALA A 70 3.03 4.69 19.66
CA ALA A 70 4.30 4.02 19.94
C ALA A 70 4.17 2.97 21.06
N TYR A 71 3.45 3.29 22.14
CA TYR A 71 3.20 2.34 23.24
C TYR A 71 2.26 1.22 22.84
N ARG A 72 1.21 1.53 22.07
CA ARG A 72 0.25 0.53 21.54
C ARG A 72 0.97 -0.53 20.73
N PHE A 73 1.80 -0.14 19.79
CA PHE A 73 2.50 -1.04 18.89
C PHE A 73 3.72 -1.69 19.54
N ALA A 74 4.36 -1.04 20.50
CA ALA A 74 5.34 -1.67 21.37
C ALA A 74 4.72 -2.81 22.19
N PHE A 75 3.55 -2.57 22.79
CA PHE A 75 2.79 -3.60 23.49
C PHE A 75 2.42 -4.76 22.56
N PHE A 76 1.87 -4.46 21.36
CA PHE A 76 1.53 -5.47 20.36
C PHE A 76 2.72 -6.37 20.04
N SER A 77 3.89 -5.76 19.81
CA SER A 77 5.13 -6.48 19.49
C SER A 77 5.54 -7.44 20.61
N ARG A 78 5.42 -7.01 21.87
CA ARG A 78 5.69 -7.88 23.03
C ARG A 78 4.65 -8.99 23.17
N ALA A 79 3.38 -8.65 22.98
CA ALA A 79 2.28 -9.62 23.06
C ALA A 79 2.41 -10.73 22.01
N ALA A 80 2.94 -10.43 20.82
CA ALA A 80 3.19 -11.43 19.78
C ALA A 80 4.18 -12.52 20.25
N PHE A 81 5.24 -12.17 20.97
CA PHE A 81 6.16 -13.15 21.54
C PHE A 81 5.52 -13.93 22.69
N THR A 82 4.82 -13.25 23.60
CA THR A 82 4.06 -13.90 24.67
C THR A 82 3.06 -14.92 24.10
N LEU A 83 2.41 -14.59 22.98
CA LEU A 83 1.52 -15.53 22.29
C LEU A 83 2.28 -16.77 21.81
N THR A 84 3.44 -16.64 21.16
CA THR A 84 4.21 -17.80 20.67
C THR A 84 4.61 -18.73 21.81
N GLU A 85 4.94 -18.19 22.98
CA GLU A 85 5.25 -18.95 24.18
C GLU A 85 4.01 -19.66 24.73
N SER A 86 2.87 -18.95 24.81
CA SER A 86 1.62 -19.47 25.36
C SER A 86 1.01 -20.62 24.54
N ILE A 87 1.16 -20.58 23.20
CA ILE A 87 0.69 -21.65 22.31
C ILE A 87 1.76 -22.72 22.03
N GLY A 88 2.92 -22.65 22.68
CA GLY A 88 4.00 -23.63 22.52
C GLY A 88 4.62 -23.65 21.10
N TRP A 89 4.39 -22.63 20.28
CA TRP A 89 4.87 -22.56 18.91
C TRP A 89 6.19 -21.78 18.82
N GLN A 90 7.19 -22.36 18.14
CA GLN A 90 8.46 -21.70 17.88
C GLN A 90 8.56 -21.29 16.42
N PRO A 91 8.70 -19.98 16.12
CA PRO A 91 8.94 -19.52 14.76
C PRO A 91 10.38 -19.78 14.32
N ASP A 92 10.57 -20.00 13.02
CA ASP A 92 11.90 -19.95 12.38
C ASP A 92 12.24 -18.53 11.93
N LEU A 93 11.21 -17.71 11.68
CA LEU A 93 11.32 -16.38 11.12
C LEU A 93 10.27 -15.45 11.73
N LEU A 94 10.67 -14.22 12.00
CA LEU A 94 9.81 -13.07 12.25
C LEU A 94 9.76 -12.19 10.99
N HIS A 95 8.56 -11.98 10.42
CA HIS A 95 8.35 -10.97 9.39
C HIS A 95 7.55 -9.80 9.97
N ALA A 96 8.18 -8.65 10.05
CA ALA A 96 7.60 -7.44 10.63
C ALA A 96 7.35 -6.37 9.55
N HIS A 97 6.22 -5.66 9.66
CA HIS A 97 5.78 -4.69 8.67
C HIS A 97 5.72 -3.28 9.25
N ASP A 98 6.46 -2.35 8.64
CA ASP A 98 6.55 -0.94 9.01
C ASP A 98 6.97 -0.69 10.47
N TRP A 99 7.06 0.57 10.85
CA TRP A 99 7.47 0.99 12.18
C TRP A 99 6.61 0.39 13.30
N HIS A 100 5.35 0.05 13.01
CA HIS A 100 4.40 -0.54 13.96
C HIS A 100 4.87 -1.90 14.50
N ALA A 101 5.52 -2.69 13.66
CA ALA A 101 6.06 -4.00 14.06
C ALA A 101 7.59 -3.99 14.30
N ALA A 102 8.27 -2.87 14.02
CA ALA A 102 9.71 -2.74 14.28
C ALA A 102 10.12 -3.04 15.73
N PRO A 103 9.33 -2.69 16.79
CA PRO A 103 9.66 -3.08 18.16
C PRO A 103 9.85 -4.60 18.34
N ALA A 104 9.16 -5.43 17.55
CA ALA A 104 9.34 -6.89 17.60
C ALA A 104 10.73 -7.29 17.07
N VAL A 105 11.20 -6.66 15.99
CA VAL A 105 12.55 -6.88 15.44
C VAL A 105 13.60 -6.46 16.47
N VAL A 106 13.45 -5.27 17.06
CA VAL A 106 14.36 -4.76 18.07
C VAL A 106 14.43 -5.72 19.26
N TRP A 107 13.27 -6.13 19.79
CA TRP A 107 13.22 -7.04 20.92
C TRP A 107 13.86 -8.39 20.60
N LEU A 108 13.59 -8.97 19.42
CA LEU A 108 14.17 -10.24 18.98
C LEU A 108 15.71 -10.20 18.98
N HIS A 109 16.29 -9.12 18.46
CA HIS A 109 17.76 -8.98 18.32
C HIS A 109 18.47 -8.38 19.54
N THR A 110 17.74 -8.04 20.61
CA THR A 110 18.29 -7.50 21.86
C THR A 110 17.86 -8.38 23.05
N ALA A 111 16.82 -8.02 23.80
CA ALA A 111 16.37 -8.74 24.99
C ALA A 111 15.96 -10.19 24.69
N GLY A 112 15.41 -10.47 23.52
CA GLY A 112 15.02 -11.82 23.09
C GLY A 112 16.20 -12.78 23.00
N GLN A 113 17.41 -12.28 22.80
CA GLN A 113 18.63 -13.10 22.76
C GLN A 113 19.00 -13.70 24.13
N ALA A 114 18.45 -13.23 25.24
CA ALA A 114 18.58 -13.88 26.53
C ALA A 114 17.78 -15.21 26.64
N ASN A 115 16.82 -15.43 25.73
CA ASN A 115 16.01 -16.64 25.71
C ASN A 115 16.47 -17.57 24.56
N PRO A 116 17.03 -18.78 24.88
CA PRO A 116 17.50 -19.73 23.86
C PRO A 116 16.48 -20.08 22.78
N ARG A 117 15.17 -19.94 23.07
CA ARG A 117 14.08 -20.15 22.12
C ARG A 117 14.21 -19.27 20.87
N TYR A 118 14.79 -18.09 20.99
CA TYR A 118 14.86 -17.11 19.88
C TYR A 118 16.24 -16.98 19.23
N HIS A 119 17.26 -17.75 19.67
CA HIS A 119 18.62 -17.62 19.15
C HIS A 119 18.72 -17.87 17.63
N GLY A 120 17.95 -18.81 17.09
CA GLY A 120 17.99 -19.18 15.67
C GLY A 120 16.88 -18.54 14.82
N VAL A 121 16.11 -17.59 15.38
CA VAL A 121 15.00 -16.96 14.67
C VAL A 121 15.52 -15.82 13.80
N GLY A 122 15.36 -15.95 12.48
CA GLY A 122 15.66 -14.90 11.52
C GLY A 122 14.60 -13.79 11.51
N SER A 123 14.92 -12.65 10.88
CA SER A 123 13.97 -11.56 10.74
C SER A 123 13.98 -10.93 9.35
N VAL A 124 12.78 -10.66 8.82
CA VAL A 124 12.55 -9.81 7.65
C VAL A 124 11.76 -8.59 8.11
N PHE A 125 12.19 -7.41 7.67
CA PHE A 125 11.51 -6.14 7.95
C PHE A 125 11.09 -5.48 6.66
N THR A 126 9.76 -5.36 6.43
CA THR A 126 9.21 -4.72 5.23
C THR A 126 8.84 -3.27 5.48
N ILE A 127 9.36 -2.39 4.65
CA ILE A 127 9.07 -0.97 4.58
C ILE A 127 8.00 -0.76 3.49
N HIS A 128 6.74 -0.50 3.88
CA HIS A 128 5.68 -0.15 2.94
C HIS A 128 5.69 1.32 2.56
N ASN A 129 6.00 2.19 3.53
CA ASN A 129 6.15 3.63 3.29
C ASN A 129 7.14 4.25 4.29
N LEU A 130 8.32 4.61 3.82
CA LEU A 130 9.40 5.18 4.65
C LEU A 130 9.05 6.55 5.26
N ALA A 131 8.04 7.25 4.73
CA ALA A 131 7.60 8.54 5.27
C ALA A 131 7.00 8.43 6.69
N HIS A 132 6.53 7.25 7.08
CA HIS A 132 5.97 6.98 8.40
C HIS A 132 6.97 6.23 9.27
N GLN A 133 7.56 6.90 10.27
CA GLN A 133 8.75 6.41 10.96
C GLN A 133 8.56 6.00 12.43
N GLY A 134 7.41 6.32 13.03
CA GLY A 134 7.13 5.93 14.42
C GLY A 134 8.13 6.56 15.41
N ARG A 135 8.28 7.91 15.36
CA ARG A 135 9.14 8.65 16.27
C ARG A 135 8.47 8.83 17.63
N THR A 136 9.25 8.62 18.71
CA THR A 136 8.75 8.68 20.08
C THR A 136 9.87 9.05 21.06
N SER A 137 9.54 9.25 22.35
CA SER A 137 10.54 9.50 23.38
C SER A 137 11.31 8.24 23.76
N TRP A 138 12.52 8.42 24.34
CA TRP A 138 13.39 7.34 24.81
C TRP A 138 12.75 6.45 25.88
N ASP A 139 11.76 6.96 26.62
CA ASP A 139 11.04 6.22 27.67
C ASP A 139 10.38 4.93 27.16
N ILE A 140 10.16 4.83 25.85
CA ILE A 140 9.59 3.63 25.24
C ILE A 140 10.48 2.40 25.48
N PHE A 141 11.81 2.56 25.64
CA PHE A 141 12.69 1.45 25.93
C PHE A 141 12.55 0.95 27.36
N ASN A 142 12.24 1.83 28.32
CA ASN A 142 11.86 1.40 29.67
C ASN A 142 10.59 0.55 29.62
N TYR A 143 9.60 0.97 28.84
CA TYR A 143 8.36 0.23 28.65
C TYR A 143 8.59 -1.14 27.99
N LEU A 144 9.45 -1.22 27.00
CA LEU A 144 9.83 -2.46 26.31
C LEU A 144 10.82 -3.32 27.10
N GLN A 145 11.36 -2.82 28.21
CA GLN A 145 12.45 -3.44 28.98
C GLN A 145 13.69 -3.71 28.12
N LEU A 146 14.04 -2.72 27.28
CA LEU A 146 15.17 -2.80 26.37
C LEU A 146 16.32 -1.91 26.83
N TYR A 147 17.55 -2.43 26.67
CA TYR A 147 18.77 -1.68 26.85
C TYR A 147 19.50 -1.60 25.50
N THR A 148 19.68 -0.38 24.99
CA THR A 148 20.27 -0.14 23.66
C THR A 148 20.93 1.24 23.63
N HIS A 149 21.71 1.52 22.59
CA HIS A 149 22.35 2.81 22.34
C HIS A 149 21.54 3.65 21.34
N SER A 150 21.80 4.95 21.28
CA SER A 150 21.21 5.84 20.27
C SER A 150 21.74 5.53 18.88
N LEU A 151 20.90 5.67 17.86
CA LEU A 151 21.31 5.66 16.46
C LEU A 151 21.59 7.09 15.98
N THR A 152 22.43 7.23 14.95
CA THR A 152 22.76 8.53 14.34
C THR A 152 21.55 9.20 13.67
N GLU A 153 20.56 8.41 13.31
CA GLU A 153 19.30 8.83 12.69
C GLU A 153 18.27 9.36 13.71
N GLU A 154 18.59 9.29 15.01
CA GLU A 154 17.73 9.72 16.10
C GLU A 154 18.23 11.06 16.67
N ALA A 155 17.29 11.97 16.93
CA ALA A 155 17.60 13.16 17.70
C ALA A 155 17.84 12.82 19.19
N TYR A 156 18.47 13.72 19.93
CA TYR A 156 18.68 13.51 21.36
C TYR A 156 17.36 13.26 22.10
N GLY A 157 17.29 12.16 22.83
CA GLY A 157 16.09 11.75 23.58
C GLY A 157 14.95 11.19 22.71
N GLU A 158 15.16 11.02 21.40
CA GLU A 158 14.20 10.45 20.47
C GLU A 158 14.55 9.03 20.08
N VAL A 159 13.53 8.22 19.79
CA VAL A 159 13.63 6.89 19.17
C VAL A 159 12.90 6.95 17.85
N ASN A 160 13.49 6.34 16.80
CA ASN A 160 12.89 6.17 15.49
C ASN A 160 12.72 4.66 15.22
N PHE A 161 11.50 4.15 15.35
CA PHE A 161 11.24 2.72 15.19
C PHE A 161 11.50 2.21 13.76
N MET A 162 11.27 3.02 12.73
CA MET A 162 11.65 2.64 11.36
C MET A 162 13.17 2.44 11.25
N ALA A 163 13.96 3.39 11.75
CA ALA A 163 15.42 3.26 11.78
C ALA A 163 15.87 2.01 12.57
N ARG A 164 15.23 1.75 13.70
CA ARG A 164 15.51 0.57 14.53
C ARG A 164 15.19 -0.75 13.83
N GLY A 165 14.06 -0.83 13.12
CA GLY A 165 13.71 -1.98 12.29
C GLY A 165 14.75 -2.24 11.20
N ILE A 166 15.17 -1.18 10.49
CA ILE A 166 16.21 -1.24 9.45
C ILE A 166 17.55 -1.67 10.05
N TYR A 167 17.94 -1.12 11.21
CA TYR A 167 19.23 -1.43 11.85
C TYR A 167 19.33 -2.88 12.30
N HIS A 168 18.27 -3.43 12.92
CA HIS A 168 18.33 -4.73 13.60
C HIS A 168 17.91 -5.93 12.73
N ALA A 169 17.08 -5.75 11.69
CA ALA A 169 16.62 -6.87 10.87
C ALA A 169 17.76 -7.61 10.15
N ASN A 170 17.62 -8.92 9.95
CA ASN A 170 18.53 -9.67 9.09
C ASN A 170 18.39 -9.20 7.65
N ILE A 171 17.18 -9.25 7.11
CA ILE A 171 16.86 -8.82 5.75
C ILE A 171 15.84 -7.67 5.82
N ILE A 172 16.04 -6.67 4.97
CA ILE A 172 15.16 -5.54 4.80
C ILE A 172 14.49 -5.68 3.44
N ASN A 173 13.19 -5.50 3.40
CA ASN A 173 12.42 -5.50 2.16
C ASN A 173 11.65 -4.18 2.02
N THR A 174 11.46 -3.76 0.77
CA THR A 174 10.47 -2.74 0.42
C THR A 174 9.66 -3.17 -0.80
N VAL A 175 8.63 -2.42 -1.12
CA VAL A 175 7.52 -2.86 -1.98
C VAL A 175 7.72 -2.60 -3.47
N SER A 176 8.94 -2.24 -3.89
CA SER A 176 9.34 -2.26 -5.31
C SER A 176 10.86 -2.12 -5.48
N PRO A 177 11.45 -2.64 -6.57
CA PRO A 177 12.87 -2.49 -6.87
C PRO A 177 13.31 -1.03 -7.06
N SER A 178 12.50 -0.21 -7.73
CA SER A 178 12.80 1.22 -7.91
C SER A 178 12.71 1.98 -6.60
N TYR A 179 11.71 1.70 -5.77
CA TYR A 179 11.61 2.33 -4.46
C TYR A 179 12.79 1.94 -3.54
N ALA A 180 13.27 0.69 -3.62
CA ALA A 180 14.48 0.29 -2.88
C ALA A 180 15.71 1.15 -3.25
N ARG A 181 15.83 1.57 -4.51
CA ARG A 181 16.88 2.49 -4.96
C ARG A 181 16.61 3.93 -4.53
N GLU A 182 15.37 4.40 -4.67
CA GLU A 182 14.98 5.77 -4.32
C GLU A 182 15.18 6.08 -2.84
N ILE A 183 14.82 5.17 -1.93
CA ILE A 183 14.97 5.38 -0.48
C ILE A 183 16.43 5.42 0.00
N MET A 184 17.38 5.01 -0.82
CA MET A 184 18.83 5.18 -0.56
C MET A 184 19.38 6.55 -1.00
N THR A 185 18.54 7.40 -1.61
CA THR A 185 18.93 8.76 -2.01
C THR A 185 18.53 9.80 -0.95
N PRO A 186 19.21 10.96 -0.85
CA PRO A 186 18.82 12.01 0.08
C PRO A 186 17.37 12.48 -0.11
N ASP A 187 16.87 12.55 -1.35
CA ASP A 187 15.52 13.01 -1.67
C ASP A 187 14.44 12.00 -1.27
N GLY A 188 14.70 10.70 -1.48
CA GLY A 188 13.73 9.63 -1.19
C GLY A 188 13.87 8.99 0.19
N GLY A 189 15.01 9.15 0.83
CA GLY A 189 15.38 8.41 2.05
C GLY A 189 14.80 8.94 3.35
N ALA A 190 14.08 10.08 3.32
CA ALA A 190 13.41 10.66 4.50
C ALA A 190 14.33 10.74 5.75
N ARG A 191 15.61 11.09 5.54
CA ARG A 191 16.71 11.15 6.53
C ARG A 191 17.20 9.79 7.03
N LEU A 192 16.83 8.68 6.38
CA LEU A 192 17.31 7.32 6.64
C LEU A 192 18.18 6.76 5.50
N ASP A 193 18.48 7.58 4.49
CA ASP A 193 19.23 7.19 3.29
C ASP A 193 20.63 6.67 3.62
N SER A 194 21.33 7.26 4.60
CA SER A 194 22.67 6.80 5.05
C SER A 194 22.61 5.41 5.69
N LEU A 195 21.61 5.16 6.55
CA LEU A 195 21.39 3.86 7.16
C LEU A 195 21.01 2.81 6.10
N LEU A 196 20.14 3.16 5.15
CA LEU A 196 19.74 2.27 4.06
C LEU A 196 20.91 1.95 3.13
N ARG A 197 21.79 2.92 2.81
CA ARG A 197 23.05 2.65 2.08
C ARG A 197 23.98 1.75 2.85
N TYR A 198 24.11 1.94 4.16
CA TYR A 198 24.90 1.05 5.02
C TYR A 198 24.38 -0.39 4.97
N ARG A 199 23.06 -0.56 4.94
CA ARG A 199 22.36 -1.85 4.86
C ARG A 199 22.01 -2.30 3.43
N GLN A 200 22.57 -1.69 2.37
CA GLN A 200 22.19 -1.93 0.98
C GLN A 200 22.29 -3.39 0.52
N ARG A 201 23.18 -4.19 1.14
CA ARG A 201 23.34 -5.63 0.81
C ARG A 201 22.16 -6.47 1.27
N ASP A 202 21.48 -6.02 2.30
CA ASP A 202 20.35 -6.70 2.91
C ASP A 202 18.99 -6.09 2.46
N LEU A 203 19.03 -5.01 1.66
CA LEU A 203 17.85 -4.30 1.18
C LEU A 203 17.40 -4.83 -0.18
N HIS A 204 16.16 -5.32 -0.23
CA HIS A 204 15.54 -5.88 -1.43
C HIS A 204 14.21 -5.17 -1.75
N GLY A 205 13.84 -5.14 -3.03
CA GLY A 205 12.54 -4.62 -3.46
C GLY A 205 11.71 -5.72 -4.10
N ILE A 206 10.53 -5.99 -3.56
CA ILE A 206 9.57 -6.94 -4.11
C ILE A 206 8.24 -6.23 -4.34
N LEU A 207 7.74 -6.24 -5.58
CA LEU A 207 6.43 -5.68 -5.89
C LEU A 207 5.33 -6.40 -5.14
N ASN A 208 4.37 -5.64 -4.61
CA ASN A 208 3.12 -6.23 -4.13
C ASN A 208 2.36 -6.89 -5.28
N GLY A 209 1.61 -7.94 -4.98
CA GLY A 209 0.62 -8.47 -5.90
C GLY A 209 -0.76 -7.82 -5.71
N ILE A 210 -1.68 -8.10 -6.63
CA ILE A 210 -3.11 -7.87 -6.44
C ILE A 210 -3.83 -9.21 -6.31
N ASP A 211 -4.88 -9.25 -5.53
CA ASP A 211 -5.70 -10.45 -5.35
C ASP A 211 -6.59 -10.66 -6.57
N TYR A 212 -6.30 -11.68 -7.38
CA TYR A 212 -7.08 -12.01 -8.57
C TYR A 212 -8.42 -12.68 -8.28
N SER A 213 -8.72 -13.03 -7.03
CA SER A 213 -10.06 -13.46 -6.63
C SER A 213 -11.00 -12.27 -6.43
N ASP A 214 -10.49 -11.11 -6.01
CA ASP A 214 -11.25 -9.86 -5.84
C ASP A 214 -11.15 -8.95 -7.07
N TRP A 215 -9.94 -8.84 -7.67
CA TRP A 215 -9.70 -7.96 -8.82
C TRP A 215 -9.63 -8.77 -10.13
N ASN A 216 -10.79 -9.25 -10.57
CA ASN A 216 -10.94 -10.01 -11.82
C ASN A 216 -12.17 -9.57 -12.61
N PRO A 217 -12.02 -8.84 -13.73
CA PRO A 217 -13.18 -8.31 -14.46
C PRO A 217 -14.10 -9.38 -15.04
N ALA A 218 -13.60 -10.63 -15.20
CA ALA A 218 -14.44 -11.75 -15.68
C ALA A 218 -15.43 -12.26 -14.62
N THR A 219 -15.16 -12.03 -13.32
CA THR A 219 -15.98 -12.56 -12.22
C THR A 219 -16.42 -11.52 -11.21
N ASP A 220 -16.04 -10.26 -11.40
CA ASP A 220 -16.35 -9.16 -10.48
C ASP A 220 -17.84 -8.78 -10.56
N LYS A 221 -18.59 -9.15 -9.54
CA LYS A 221 -20.03 -8.90 -9.41
C LYS A 221 -20.41 -7.42 -9.22
N ARG A 222 -19.42 -6.55 -9.00
CA ARG A 222 -19.60 -5.09 -8.85
C ARG A 222 -19.73 -4.39 -10.21
N LEU A 223 -19.40 -5.09 -11.31
CA LEU A 223 -19.48 -4.57 -12.67
C LEU A 223 -20.90 -4.72 -13.24
N ALA A 224 -21.26 -3.79 -14.12
CA ALA A 224 -22.50 -3.89 -14.90
C ALA A 224 -22.45 -5.04 -15.91
N GLN A 225 -21.27 -5.26 -16.51
CA GLN A 225 -21.01 -6.33 -17.46
C GLN A 225 -19.62 -6.92 -17.17
N PRO A 226 -19.51 -8.21 -16.80
CA PRO A 226 -18.24 -8.91 -16.75
C PRO A 226 -17.57 -8.97 -18.11
N PHE A 227 -16.23 -8.95 -18.16
CA PHE A 227 -15.46 -9.03 -19.39
C PHE A 227 -14.07 -9.60 -19.13
N ASP A 228 -13.40 -10.00 -20.18
CA ASP A 228 -11.99 -10.40 -20.16
C ASP A 228 -11.24 -9.83 -21.38
N LYS A 229 -9.99 -10.26 -21.59
CA LYS A 229 -9.18 -9.83 -22.72
C LYS A 229 -9.73 -10.26 -24.09
N ALA A 230 -10.53 -11.30 -24.15
CA ALA A 230 -11.17 -11.78 -25.40
C ALA A 230 -12.47 -10.99 -25.70
N THR A 231 -13.11 -10.46 -24.66
CA THR A 231 -14.37 -9.70 -24.73
C THR A 231 -14.18 -8.24 -24.27
N LEU A 232 -13.06 -7.62 -24.62
CA LEU A 232 -12.69 -6.27 -24.17
C LEU A 232 -13.71 -5.20 -24.58
N GLU A 233 -14.45 -5.41 -25.65
CA GLU A 233 -15.55 -4.55 -26.12
C GLU A 233 -16.71 -4.45 -25.14
N GLU A 234 -16.94 -5.46 -24.31
CA GLU A 234 -17.98 -5.47 -23.26
C GLU A 234 -17.77 -4.36 -22.21
N ARG A 235 -16.55 -3.80 -22.13
CA ARG A 235 -16.27 -2.60 -21.30
C ARG A 235 -17.18 -1.41 -21.63
N ALA A 236 -17.75 -1.37 -22.83
CA ALA A 236 -18.68 -0.32 -23.23
C ALA A 236 -19.91 -0.24 -22.30
N GLU A 237 -20.39 -1.38 -21.77
CA GLU A 237 -21.50 -1.40 -20.82
C GLU A 237 -21.08 -0.80 -19.47
N ASN A 238 -19.88 -1.16 -18.99
CA ASN A 238 -19.33 -0.59 -17.76
C ASN A 238 -19.09 0.92 -17.88
N ARG A 239 -18.66 1.37 -19.05
CA ARG A 239 -18.54 2.79 -19.36
C ARG A 239 -19.88 3.52 -19.23
N ARG A 240 -20.96 2.99 -19.86
CA ARG A 240 -22.31 3.56 -19.76
C ARG A 240 -22.82 3.56 -18.31
N ALA A 241 -22.60 2.47 -17.61
CA ALA A 241 -22.96 2.35 -16.20
C ALA A 241 -22.21 3.37 -15.33
N LEU A 242 -20.90 3.54 -15.54
CA LEU A 242 -20.10 4.55 -14.86
C LEU A 242 -20.66 5.95 -15.09
N GLN A 243 -20.82 6.35 -16.35
CA GLN A 243 -21.36 7.67 -16.71
C GLN A 243 -22.72 7.93 -16.07
N SER A 244 -23.63 6.94 -16.12
CA SER A 244 -24.95 7.03 -15.48
C SER A 244 -24.86 7.17 -13.96
N THR A 245 -24.02 6.36 -13.31
CA THR A 245 -23.86 6.34 -11.84
C THR A 245 -23.34 7.67 -11.30
N ILE A 246 -22.43 8.31 -12.03
CA ILE A 246 -21.79 9.56 -11.60
C ILE A 246 -22.41 10.82 -12.21
N GLY A 247 -23.50 10.68 -13.00
CA GLY A 247 -24.24 11.78 -13.60
C GLY A 247 -23.53 12.49 -14.76
N LEU A 248 -22.63 11.79 -15.48
CA LEU A 248 -22.03 12.32 -16.71
C LEU A 248 -22.85 11.92 -17.94
N PRO A 249 -22.90 12.79 -18.98
CA PRO A 249 -23.58 12.45 -20.23
C PRO A 249 -22.87 11.28 -20.93
N GLN A 250 -23.69 10.38 -21.51
CA GLN A 250 -23.19 9.24 -22.27
C GLN A 250 -22.77 9.70 -23.68
N ILE A 251 -21.52 10.17 -23.81
CA ILE A 251 -20.96 10.60 -25.08
C ILE A 251 -20.07 9.48 -25.64
N PRO A 252 -20.41 8.90 -26.80
CA PRO A 252 -19.60 7.84 -27.38
C PRO A 252 -18.24 8.38 -27.87
N ASN A 253 -17.24 7.51 -27.87
CA ASN A 253 -15.91 7.72 -28.46
C ASN A 253 -15.07 8.87 -27.90
N ILE A 254 -15.39 9.46 -26.76
CA ILE A 254 -14.50 10.36 -26.04
C ILE A 254 -13.79 9.63 -24.88
N PRO A 255 -12.53 9.92 -24.58
CA PRO A 255 -11.86 9.24 -23.46
C PRO A 255 -12.45 9.65 -22.10
N ILE A 256 -12.56 8.68 -21.20
CA ILE A 256 -12.81 8.91 -19.79
C ILE A 256 -11.49 8.70 -19.05
N LEU A 257 -10.95 9.77 -18.48
CA LEU A 257 -9.80 9.70 -17.59
C LEU A 257 -10.31 9.55 -16.15
N ALA A 258 -9.63 8.79 -15.32
CA ALA A 258 -10.06 8.56 -13.94
C ALA A 258 -8.91 8.58 -12.94
N MET A 259 -9.25 8.84 -11.69
CA MET A 259 -8.35 8.71 -10.54
C MET A 259 -9.12 8.13 -9.36
N VAL A 260 -8.54 7.14 -8.68
CA VAL A 260 -9.03 6.58 -7.42
C VAL A 260 -7.89 6.58 -6.43
N SER A 261 -7.93 7.45 -5.42
CA SER A 261 -6.84 7.54 -4.44
C SER A 261 -7.24 8.28 -3.16
N ARG A 262 -6.37 8.20 -2.14
CA ARG A 262 -6.41 9.21 -1.08
C ARG A 262 -6.08 10.58 -1.68
N LEU A 263 -6.79 11.61 -1.25
CA LEU A 263 -6.56 12.98 -1.71
C LEU A 263 -5.54 13.67 -0.81
N ASP A 264 -4.26 13.33 -1.01
CA ASP A 264 -3.14 13.90 -0.27
C ASP A 264 -1.99 14.36 -1.17
N TRP A 265 -1.03 15.08 -0.60
CA TRP A 265 0.12 15.64 -1.30
C TRP A 265 1.01 14.59 -2.01
N GLN A 266 1.06 13.37 -1.48
CA GLN A 266 1.83 12.25 -2.06
C GLN A 266 1.33 11.92 -3.47
N LYS A 267 0.03 12.08 -3.73
CA LYS A 267 -0.62 11.69 -4.99
C LYS A 267 -0.47 12.69 -6.13
N GLY A 268 0.27 13.80 -5.90
CA GLY A 268 0.62 14.74 -6.97
C GLY A 268 -0.56 15.61 -7.43
N LEU A 269 -1.50 15.89 -6.52
CA LEU A 269 -2.70 16.64 -6.87
C LEU A 269 -2.41 18.12 -7.15
N ASP A 270 -1.32 18.63 -6.61
CA ASP A 270 -0.82 20.00 -6.80
C ASP A 270 -0.38 20.29 -8.25
N ILE A 271 0.04 19.28 -9.01
CA ILE A 271 0.39 19.44 -10.42
C ILE A 271 -0.76 19.19 -11.40
N MET A 272 -1.96 18.78 -10.90
CA MET A 272 -3.10 18.41 -11.76
C MET A 272 -3.95 19.61 -12.24
N GLY A 273 -3.92 20.73 -11.53
CA GLY A 273 -4.85 21.85 -11.80
C GLY A 273 -4.81 22.35 -13.23
N HIS A 274 -3.60 22.65 -13.75
CA HIS A 274 -3.43 23.13 -15.12
C HIS A 274 -3.73 22.05 -16.19
N PRO A 275 -3.23 20.81 -16.11
CA PRO A 275 -3.62 19.72 -17.03
C PRO A 275 -5.12 19.47 -17.09
N LEU A 276 -5.81 19.46 -15.95
CA LEU A 276 -7.27 19.29 -15.92
C LEU A 276 -7.99 20.45 -16.57
N HIS A 277 -7.52 21.69 -16.36
CA HIS A 277 -8.08 22.85 -17.03
C HIS A 277 -7.95 22.74 -18.56
N LEU A 278 -6.80 22.36 -19.08
CA LEU A 278 -6.57 22.16 -20.52
C LEU A 278 -7.46 21.02 -21.07
N LEU A 279 -7.53 19.89 -20.35
CA LEU A 279 -8.34 18.73 -20.73
C LEU A 279 -9.82 19.09 -20.80
N MET A 280 -10.36 19.74 -19.77
CA MET A 280 -11.77 20.11 -19.71
C MET A 280 -12.14 21.19 -20.74
N ASN A 281 -11.20 22.02 -21.18
CA ASN A 281 -11.40 22.96 -22.26
C ASN A 281 -11.22 22.34 -23.67
N GLY A 282 -10.92 21.05 -23.74
CA GLY A 282 -10.84 20.29 -25.00
C GLY A 282 -9.59 20.54 -25.83
N ILE A 283 -8.48 20.97 -25.21
CA ILE A 283 -7.21 21.25 -25.93
C ILE A 283 -6.65 19.98 -26.58
N SER A 284 -6.89 18.80 -26.03
CA SER A 284 -6.57 17.49 -26.63
C SER A 284 -7.79 16.75 -27.21
N GLY A 285 -8.86 17.48 -27.51
CA GLY A 285 -10.16 16.95 -27.91
C GLY A 285 -11.11 16.79 -26.70
N PRO A 286 -12.37 16.41 -26.98
CA PRO A 286 -13.36 16.21 -25.92
C PRO A 286 -12.97 15.03 -25.03
N ALA A 287 -13.11 15.21 -23.72
CA ALA A 287 -12.83 14.17 -22.71
C ALA A 287 -13.71 14.34 -21.49
N GLN A 288 -13.83 13.26 -20.70
CA GLN A 288 -14.42 13.29 -19.37
C GLN A 288 -13.38 12.92 -18.31
N PHE A 289 -13.56 13.41 -17.08
CA PHE A 289 -12.70 13.09 -15.95
C PHE A 289 -13.53 12.69 -14.73
N VAL A 290 -13.09 11.63 -14.06
CA VAL A 290 -13.72 11.09 -12.84
C VAL A 290 -12.71 10.96 -11.73
N VAL A 291 -13.03 11.49 -10.56
CA VAL A 291 -12.22 11.27 -9.36
C VAL A 291 -13.06 10.67 -8.23
N LEU A 292 -12.50 9.64 -7.59
CA LEU A 292 -13.02 9.04 -6.36
C LEU A 292 -11.93 9.10 -5.29
N GLY A 293 -12.21 9.73 -4.15
CA GLY A 293 -11.27 9.76 -3.04
C GLY A 293 -11.68 10.68 -1.92
N THR A 294 -10.91 10.61 -0.84
CA THR A 294 -11.05 11.49 0.33
C THR A 294 -9.68 11.73 0.97
N GLY A 295 -9.51 12.81 1.71
CA GLY A 295 -8.26 13.10 2.40
C GLY A 295 -8.12 14.56 2.84
N ASN A 296 -7.21 15.31 2.24
CA ASN A 296 -7.02 16.72 2.58
C ASN A 296 -8.19 17.57 2.05
N PRO A 297 -8.86 18.34 2.91
CA PRO A 297 -9.99 19.20 2.52
C PRO A 297 -9.68 20.20 1.40
N GLU A 298 -8.44 20.62 1.25
CA GLU A 298 -8.03 21.52 0.15
C GLU A 298 -8.23 20.85 -1.21
N TYR A 299 -7.76 19.60 -1.36
CA TYR A 299 -7.92 18.84 -2.60
C TYR A 299 -9.35 18.38 -2.82
N GLU A 300 -10.06 17.99 -1.76
CA GLU A 300 -11.49 17.65 -1.84
C GLU A 300 -12.28 18.84 -2.41
N ASN A 301 -12.06 20.04 -1.85
CA ASN A 301 -12.71 21.27 -2.32
C ASN A 301 -12.28 21.68 -3.73
N MET A 302 -11.02 21.44 -4.10
CA MET A 302 -10.54 21.68 -5.47
C MET A 302 -11.32 20.85 -6.48
N PHE A 303 -11.41 19.53 -6.28
CA PHE A 303 -12.11 18.63 -7.17
C PHE A 303 -13.64 18.90 -7.20
N ALA A 304 -14.24 19.16 -6.05
CA ALA A 304 -15.66 19.51 -5.97
C ALA A 304 -15.99 20.78 -6.78
N ARG A 305 -15.15 21.82 -6.67
CA ARG A 305 -15.30 23.07 -7.45
C ARG A 305 -15.12 22.82 -8.95
N LEU A 306 -14.09 22.06 -9.35
CA LEU A 306 -13.87 21.74 -10.76
C LEU A 306 -15.03 20.93 -11.36
N ALA A 307 -15.55 19.93 -10.64
CA ALA A 307 -16.70 19.17 -11.07
C ALA A 307 -17.96 20.03 -11.19
N ASN A 308 -18.18 20.95 -10.26
CA ASN A 308 -19.30 21.91 -10.34
C ASN A 308 -19.19 22.88 -11.53
N TYR A 309 -17.97 23.30 -11.87
CA TYR A 309 -17.72 24.17 -13.02
C TYR A 309 -17.87 23.44 -14.36
N HIS A 310 -17.42 22.17 -14.43
CA HIS A 310 -17.41 21.34 -15.63
C HIS A 310 -18.44 20.20 -15.58
N ARG A 311 -19.67 20.45 -15.11
CA ARG A 311 -20.71 19.44 -14.78
C ARG A 311 -20.95 18.33 -15.80
N ASN A 312 -20.78 18.61 -17.09
CA ASN A 312 -20.99 17.62 -18.17
C ASN A 312 -19.69 16.90 -18.58
N LYS A 313 -18.57 17.25 -17.99
CA LYS A 313 -17.24 16.72 -18.36
C LYS A 313 -16.50 16.14 -17.17
N MET A 314 -16.83 16.52 -15.94
CA MET A 314 -16.13 16.08 -14.75
C MET A 314 -17.08 15.70 -13.62
N ALA A 315 -16.79 14.59 -12.96
CA ALA A 315 -17.46 14.16 -11.74
C ALA A 315 -16.43 13.90 -10.61
N ALA A 316 -16.77 14.33 -9.39
CA ALA A 316 -15.97 14.07 -8.21
C ALA A 316 -16.84 13.40 -7.13
N TYR A 317 -16.47 12.20 -6.75
CA TYR A 317 -17.04 11.52 -5.58
C TYR A 317 -16.06 11.67 -4.39
N ILE A 318 -16.42 12.57 -3.47
CA ILE A 318 -15.61 12.80 -2.27
C ILE A 318 -16.07 11.84 -1.18
N GLY A 319 -15.24 10.85 -0.88
CA GLY A 319 -15.54 9.80 0.08
C GLY A 319 -14.95 8.46 -0.30
N TYR A 320 -15.25 7.44 0.51
CA TYR A 320 -14.93 6.04 0.24
C TYR A 320 -16.14 5.31 -0.33
N HIS A 321 -15.98 4.63 -1.46
CA HIS A 321 -17.06 3.84 -2.07
C HIS A 321 -16.50 2.56 -2.71
N ALA A 322 -16.56 1.45 -1.99
CA ALA A 322 -15.98 0.17 -2.40
C ALA A 322 -16.55 -0.37 -3.73
N GLY A 323 -17.85 -0.16 -4.00
CA GLY A 323 -18.50 -0.62 -5.23
C GLY A 323 -18.24 0.27 -6.46
N LEU A 324 -17.91 1.56 -6.26
CA LEU A 324 -17.67 2.49 -7.36
C LEU A 324 -16.25 2.33 -7.95
N ALA A 325 -15.25 2.00 -7.13
CA ALA A 325 -13.88 1.88 -7.60
C ALA A 325 -13.70 0.83 -8.72
N PRO A 326 -14.22 -0.41 -8.63
CA PRO A 326 -14.17 -1.38 -9.73
C PRO A 326 -14.86 -0.89 -11.01
N LEU A 327 -15.99 -0.21 -10.87
CA LEU A 327 -16.71 0.35 -12.00
C LEU A 327 -15.91 1.47 -12.68
N ILE A 328 -15.17 2.29 -11.92
CA ILE A 328 -14.25 3.30 -12.47
C ILE A 328 -13.13 2.63 -13.25
N TYR A 329 -12.47 1.59 -12.72
CA TYR A 329 -11.42 0.86 -13.44
C TYR A 329 -11.96 0.21 -14.74
N ALA A 330 -13.17 -0.37 -14.69
CA ALA A 330 -13.78 -1.02 -15.84
C ALA A 330 -14.31 -0.04 -16.88
N GLY A 331 -14.83 1.11 -16.45
CA GLY A 331 -15.51 2.08 -17.33
C GLY A 331 -14.61 3.20 -17.85
N SER A 332 -13.45 3.46 -17.24
CA SER A 332 -12.52 4.49 -17.69
C SER A 332 -11.55 3.95 -18.76
N ASP A 333 -11.08 4.83 -19.63
CA ASP A 333 -10.09 4.49 -20.65
C ASP A 333 -8.67 4.70 -20.15
N MET A 334 -8.45 5.71 -19.31
CA MET A 334 -7.15 6.10 -18.78
C MET A 334 -7.22 6.27 -17.28
N PHE A 335 -6.13 5.93 -16.58
CA PHE A 335 -6.04 6.01 -15.12
C PHE A 335 -4.84 6.85 -14.70
N LEU A 336 -5.07 7.99 -14.02
CA LEU A 336 -4.01 8.93 -13.66
C LEU A 336 -3.40 8.63 -12.29
N MET A 337 -2.06 8.55 -12.24
CA MET A 337 -1.30 8.48 -10.99
C MET A 337 -0.06 9.38 -11.07
N PRO A 338 -0.22 10.72 -10.93
CA PRO A 338 0.88 11.68 -11.02
C PRO A 338 1.68 11.79 -9.71
N SER A 339 1.84 10.70 -8.99
CA SER A 339 2.36 10.67 -7.61
C SER A 339 3.74 11.32 -7.48
N ARG A 340 3.94 12.11 -6.42
CA ARG A 340 5.24 12.67 -6.03
C ARG A 340 6.23 11.57 -5.69
N PHE A 341 5.78 10.56 -4.99
CA PHE A 341 6.44 9.27 -4.79
C PHE A 341 5.37 8.19 -4.61
N GLU A 342 5.68 6.96 -5.03
CA GLU A 342 4.75 5.83 -4.92
C GLU A 342 5.54 4.56 -4.62
N PRO A 343 5.60 4.10 -3.36
CA PRO A 343 6.39 2.93 -2.99
C PRO A 343 6.11 1.71 -3.86
N CYS A 344 4.85 1.38 -4.07
CA CYS A 344 4.41 0.33 -5.00
C CYS A 344 3.31 0.86 -5.93
N GLY A 345 2.20 1.33 -5.34
CA GLY A 345 0.95 1.56 -6.04
C GLY A 345 0.24 0.24 -6.39
N LEU A 346 -1.07 0.20 -6.16
CA LEU A 346 -1.92 -0.90 -6.61
C LEU A 346 -2.85 -0.45 -7.74
N GLY A 347 -3.20 0.83 -7.76
CA GLY A 347 -4.16 1.39 -8.70
C GLY A 347 -3.80 1.17 -10.16
N GLN A 348 -2.53 1.32 -10.55
CA GLN A 348 -2.07 1.08 -11.92
C GLN A 348 -2.15 -0.40 -12.31
N MET A 349 -1.86 -1.31 -11.38
CA MET A 349 -1.96 -2.75 -11.65
C MET A 349 -3.41 -3.19 -11.81
N ILE A 350 -4.31 -2.67 -10.96
CA ILE A 350 -5.75 -2.91 -11.06
C ILE A 350 -6.28 -2.28 -12.36
N ALA A 351 -5.90 -1.03 -12.68
CA ALA A 351 -6.29 -0.37 -13.92
C ALA A 351 -5.90 -1.21 -15.14
N MET A 352 -4.65 -1.66 -15.23
CA MET A 352 -4.19 -2.55 -16.31
C MET A 352 -5.00 -3.84 -16.36
N ARG A 353 -5.26 -4.46 -15.21
CA ARG A 353 -6.08 -5.69 -15.13
C ARG A 353 -7.48 -5.51 -15.68
N TYR A 354 -8.07 -4.30 -15.53
CA TYR A 354 -9.39 -3.93 -16.02
C TYR A 354 -9.36 -3.22 -17.40
N GLY A 355 -8.20 -3.20 -18.07
CA GLY A 355 -8.06 -2.60 -19.40
C GLY A 355 -8.15 -1.06 -19.40
N SER A 356 -8.01 -0.38 -18.27
CA SER A 356 -7.79 1.06 -18.18
C SER A 356 -6.31 1.34 -18.26
N VAL A 357 -5.89 2.21 -19.19
CA VAL A 357 -4.47 2.47 -19.48
C VAL A 357 -3.89 3.46 -18.49
N PRO A 358 -2.88 3.11 -17.68
CA PRO A 358 -2.32 4.02 -16.70
C PRO A 358 -1.48 5.12 -17.35
N ILE A 359 -1.61 6.34 -16.82
CA ILE A 359 -0.74 7.49 -17.07
C ILE A 359 -0.11 7.85 -15.73
N VAL A 360 1.19 7.60 -15.59
CA VAL A 360 1.84 7.64 -14.28
C VAL A 360 3.15 8.44 -14.30
N ARG A 361 3.52 9.00 -13.15
CA ARG A 361 4.90 9.44 -12.98
C ARG A 361 5.80 8.23 -12.77
N ALA A 362 6.96 8.20 -13.43
CA ALA A 362 7.95 7.13 -13.32
C ALA A 362 8.72 7.24 -11.99
N THR A 363 8.10 6.78 -10.90
CA THR A 363 8.67 6.75 -9.54
C THR A 363 8.24 5.46 -8.82
N GLY A 364 9.13 4.90 -8.02
CA GLY A 364 8.90 3.70 -7.23
C GLY A 364 8.27 2.57 -8.02
N GLY A 365 7.23 1.95 -7.48
CA GLY A 365 6.54 0.84 -8.14
C GLY A 365 5.81 1.21 -9.44
N LEU A 366 5.52 2.49 -9.67
CA LEU A 366 4.95 2.93 -10.97
C LEU A 366 5.98 2.77 -12.10
N ALA A 367 7.25 3.08 -11.83
CA ALA A 367 8.34 2.87 -12.79
C ALA A 367 8.61 1.38 -13.06
N ASP A 368 8.35 0.52 -12.08
CA ASP A 368 8.57 -0.93 -12.20
C ASP A 368 7.40 -1.67 -12.88
N THR A 369 6.21 -1.07 -12.92
CA THR A 369 4.98 -1.74 -13.38
C THR A 369 4.45 -1.19 -14.70
N VAL A 370 4.73 0.06 -15.06
CA VAL A 370 4.21 0.69 -16.27
C VAL A 370 5.34 0.96 -17.25
N GLN A 371 5.25 0.34 -18.43
CA GLN A 371 6.19 0.51 -19.53
C GLN A 371 5.61 1.51 -20.54
N ASP A 372 6.34 2.62 -20.79
CA ASP A 372 5.90 3.72 -21.65
C ASP A 372 5.59 3.26 -23.07
N GLY A 373 4.40 3.61 -23.58
CA GLY A 373 3.91 3.23 -24.89
C GLY A 373 3.57 1.75 -25.07
N VAL A 374 3.80 0.89 -24.06
CA VAL A 374 3.57 -0.56 -24.14
C VAL A 374 2.42 -1.02 -23.24
N THR A 375 2.43 -0.64 -21.96
CA THR A 375 1.37 -0.98 -20.99
C THR A 375 0.69 0.26 -20.41
N GLY A 376 1.19 1.46 -20.72
CA GLY A 376 0.67 2.74 -20.27
C GLY A 376 1.54 3.88 -20.78
N PHE A 377 1.42 5.03 -20.15
CA PHE A 377 2.22 6.23 -20.47
C PHE A 377 2.91 6.73 -19.21
N THR A 378 4.18 7.10 -19.34
CA THR A 378 4.97 7.58 -18.22
C THR A 378 5.50 8.99 -18.47
N PHE A 379 5.70 9.75 -17.39
CA PHE A 379 6.45 11.00 -17.37
C PHE A 379 7.42 11.01 -16.19
N TYR A 380 8.51 11.77 -16.27
CA TYR A 380 9.59 11.75 -15.27
C TYR A 380 9.56 12.97 -14.37
N ASP A 381 9.52 14.17 -14.94
CA ASP A 381 9.62 15.41 -14.20
C ASP A 381 8.35 15.68 -13.41
N TYR A 382 8.50 16.00 -12.13
CA TYR A 382 7.37 16.32 -11.26
C TYR A 382 6.87 17.74 -11.52
N ASN A 383 6.16 17.94 -12.62
CA ASN A 383 5.51 19.20 -12.97
C ASN A 383 4.28 19.01 -13.87
N ALA A 384 3.45 20.06 -13.94
CA ALA A 384 2.20 20.06 -14.70
C ALA A 384 2.40 19.89 -16.21
N GLY A 385 3.51 20.41 -16.79
CA GLY A 385 3.82 20.28 -18.22
C GLY A 385 4.09 18.83 -18.60
N ALA A 386 4.94 18.13 -17.86
CA ALA A 386 5.26 16.73 -18.13
C ALA A 386 4.04 15.81 -17.97
N LEU A 387 3.16 16.07 -16.98
CA LEU A 387 1.89 15.37 -16.85
C LEU A 387 0.99 15.65 -18.05
N TRP A 388 0.90 16.90 -18.50
CA TRP A 388 0.09 17.27 -19.66
C TRP A 388 0.58 16.59 -20.93
N ASP A 389 1.89 16.56 -21.19
CA ASP A 389 2.47 15.88 -22.34
C ASP A 389 2.12 14.38 -22.36
N ALA A 390 2.16 13.71 -21.21
CA ALA A 390 1.76 12.31 -21.12
C ALA A 390 0.24 12.11 -21.39
N ILE A 391 -0.61 13.01 -20.89
CA ILE A 391 -2.05 13.00 -21.21
C ILE A 391 -2.28 13.22 -22.70
N GLN A 392 -1.57 14.16 -23.33
CA GLN A 392 -1.69 14.42 -24.78
C GLN A 392 -1.27 13.21 -25.61
N ARG A 393 -0.16 12.56 -25.29
CA ARG A 393 0.28 11.33 -25.97
C ARG A 393 -0.77 10.22 -25.87
N ALA A 394 -1.31 9.99 -24.69
CA ALA A 394 -2.33 8.99 -24.46
C ALA A 394 -3.63 9.30 -25.22
N THR A 395 -4.13 10.54 -25.11
CA THR A 395 -5.36 10.96 -25.82
C THR A 395 -5.20 10.97 -27.33
N TYR A 396 -4.02 11.29 -27.85
CA TYR A 396 -3.70 11.20 -29.26
C TYR A 396 -3.83 9.76 -29.77
N ILE A 397 -3.15 8.80 -29.15
CA ILE A 397 -3.23 7.38 -29.55
C ILE A 397 -4.69 6.87 -29.41
N TYR A 398 -5.38 7.21 -28.32
CA TYR A 398 -6.78 6.82 -28.14
C TYR A 398 -7.67 7.32 -29.29
N ASN A 399 -7.47 8.55 -29.78
CA ASN A 399 -8.33 9.15 -30.80
C ASN A 399 -7.96 8.71 -32.22
N VAL A 400 -6.66 8.52 -32.50
CA VAL A 400 -6.14 8.37 -33.87
C VAL A 400 -5.82 6.94 -34.23
N ASP A 401 -5.36 6.11 -33.27
CA ASP A 401 -4.93 4.73 -33.52
C ASP A 401 -5.56 3.74 -32.53
N LYS A 402 -6.77 3.31 -32.85
CA LYS A 402 -7.53 2.37 -32.04
C LYS A 402 -6.86 0.99 -31.93
N ASN A 403 -6.07 0.58 -32.92
CA ASN A 403 -5.37 -0.70 -32.88
C ASN A 403 -4.22 -0.67 -31.87
N SER A 404 -3.38 0.35 -31.93
CA SER A 404 -2.33 0.56 -30.93
C SER A 404 -2.89 0.75 -29.53
N TRP A 405 -4.01 1.48 -29.39
CA TRP A 405 -4.67 1.62 -28.10
C TRP A 405 -5.12 0.29 -27.53
N ARG A 406 -5.83 -0.54 -28.34
CA ARG A 406 -6.25 -1.89 -27.96
C ARG A 406 -5.04 -2.76 -27.57
N GLN A 407 -3.93 -2.64 -28.29
CA GLN A 407 -2.73 -3.42 -27.97
C GLN A 407 -2.15 -3.03 -26.61
N ILE A 408 -2.10 -1.73 -26.27
CA ILE A 408 -1.65 -1.25 -24.95
C ILE A 408 -2.55 -1.81 -23.84
N GLN A 409 -3.88 -1.80 -24.03
CA GLN A 409 -4.82 -2.39 -23.09
C GLN A 409 -4.55 -3.88 -22.88
N LEU A 410 -4.41 -4.64 -23.96
CA LEU A 410 -4.15 -6.08 -23.91
C LEU A 410 -2.79 -6.41 -23.27
N ASN A 411 -1.76 -5.62 -23.53
CA ASN A 411 -0.45 -5.78 -22.89
C ASN A 411 -0.58 -5.60 -21.36
N GLY A 412 -1.30 -4.57 -20.91
CA GLY A 412 -1.58 -4.34 -19.50
C GLY A 412 -2.36 -5.51 -18.86
N MET A 413 -3.43 -5.99 -19.51
CA MET A 413 -4.24 -7.11 -19.02
C MET A 413 -3.49 -8.45 -19.01
N ASN A 414 -2.47 -8.60 -19.83
CA ASN A 414 -1.62 -9.82 -19.88
C ASN A 414 -0.46 -9.78 -18.89
N THR A 415 -0.15 -8.63 -18.29
CA THR A 415 0.92 -8.53 -17.30
C THR A 415 0.51 -9.23 -16.00
N ASP A 416 1.37 -10.12 -15.51
CA ASP A 416 1.11 -10.85 -14.27
C ASP A 416 1.54 -10.03 -13.04
N PHE A 417 0.56 -9.57 -12.30
CA PHE A 417 0.69 -8.91 -11.00
C PHE A 417 0.08 -9.76 -9.87
N SER A 418 0.05 -11.07 -10.00
CA SER A 418 -0.49 -11.96 -8.96
C SER A 418 0.41 -12.01 -7.72
N TRP A 419 -0.20 -12.29 -6.58
CA TRP A 419 0.55 -12.61 -5.35
C TRP A 419 1.41 -13.86 -5.48
N GLN A 420 1.05 -14.82 -6.35
CA GLN A 420 1.84 -16.00 -6.62
C GLN A 420 3.25 -15.63 -7.10
N ARG A 421 3.35 -14.63 -7.98
CA ARG A 421 4.64 -14.12 -8.45
C ARG A 421 5.45 -13.45 -7.35
N SER A 422 4.81 -12.58 -6.57
CA SER A 422 5.47 -11.86 -5.47
C SER A 422 5.91 -12.80 -4.34
N ALA A 423 5.13 -13.83 -4.04
CA ALA A 423 5.42 -14.80 -2.98
C ALA A 423 6.73 -15.55 -3.20
N LEU A 424 7.12 -15.84 -4.44
CA LEU A 424 8.41 -16.46 -4.75
C LEU A 424 9.60 -15.59 -4.28
N GLY A 425 9.49 -14.27 -4.45
CA GLY A 425 10.49 -13.34 -3.92
C GLY A 425 10.54 -13.35 -2.39
N TYR A 426 9.39 -13.37 -1.71
CA TYR A 426 9.35 -13.45 -0.25
C TYR A 426 9.92 -14.78 0.27
N GLN A 427 9.64 -15.91 -0.39
CA GLN A 427 10.22 -17.20 -0.02
C GLN A 427 11.76 -17.12 -0.02
N GLN A 428 12.34 -16.55 -1.06
CA GLN A 428 13.79 -16.33 -1.15
C GLN A 428 14.33 -15.47 0.01
N LEU A 429 13.62 -14.38 0.38
CA LEU A 429 14.05 -13.53 1.51
C LEU A 429 13.98 -14.30 2.84
N TYR A 430 13.00 -15.16 3.02
CA TYR A 430 12.88 -15.98 4.22
C TYR A 430 14.04 -16.97 4.35
N ASP A 431 14.39 -17.64 3.27
CA ASP A 431 15.53 -18.56 3.23
C ASP A 431 16.83 -17.83 3.57
N TRP A 432 17.07 -16.64 3.00
CA TRP A 432 18.25 -15.83 3.31
C TRP A 432 18.27 -15.35 4.76
N ALA A 433 17.15 -14.87 5.30
CA ALA A 433 17.10 -14.40 6.70
C ALA A 433 17.36 -15.54 7.69
N ILE A 434 16.83 -16.73 7.44
CA ILE A 434 17.08 -17.93 8.25
C ILE A 434 18.54 -18.35 8.14
N ALA A 435 19.10 -18.39 6.93
CA ALA A 435 20.49 -18.77 6.70
C ALA A 435 21.46 -17.79 7.36
N GLN A 436 21.26 -16.49 7.18
CA GLN A 436 22.09 -15.44 7.80
C GLN A 436 22.06 -15.54 9.33
N LYS A 437 20.90 -15.86 9.94
CA LYS A 437 20.78 -15.97 11.39
C LYS A 437 21.41 -17.25 11.96
N ARG A 438 21.38 -18.36 11.21
CA ARG A 438 21.86 -19.66 11.67
C ARG A 438 23.34 -19.91 11.35
N PHE A 439 23.87 -19.31 10.29
CA PHE A 439 25.19 -19.63 9.75
C PHE A 439 26.09 -18.40 9.53
N GLY A 440 25.58 -17.17 9.68
CA GLY A 440 26.29 -15.90 9.61
C GLY A 440 26.60 -15.36 11.02
#